data_a0aae369211a4cd2e13144aaa7cc0dd4
#
_entry.id   a0aae369211a4cd2e13144aaa7cc0dd4
#
_cell.length_a   1.000
_cell.length_b   1.000
_cell.length_c   1.000
_cell.angle_alpha   90.00
_cell.angle_beta   90.00
_cell.angle_gamma   90.00
#
_symmetry.space_group_name_H-M   'P 1'
#
loop_
_entity.id
_entity.type
_entity.pdbx_description
1 polymer ?
#
loop_
_entity_poly.entity_id
_entity_poly.type
_entity_poly.pdbx_seq_one_letter_code
_entity_poly.pdbx_strand_id
1 'polypeptide(L)'
;MSYGRNRRSFRNFLIAPLIQLKMAGIVILMLFLQLLVVLAFYHFSMNELLNILARVSGASDVAMELVHDELMTFVSWMVAGLVAITVVSTVIVIIETHRVLGASYAIRRHIELNLLQFEFKKHLKLRPRDYLKDIQDVVNRLSDKLDKTGYDFKHRAP
;
A
#
# COMPACT_ATOMS: atom_id res chain seq x y z
N MET A 1 -7.16 5.73 -39.29
CA MET A 1 -7.72 5.89 -37.94
C MET A 1 -6.58 5.82 -36.94
N SER A 2 -6.14 6.98 -36.45
CA SER A 2 -5.02 7.11 -35.53
C SER A 2 -5.49 6.79 -34.11
N TYR A 3 -5.04 5.68 -33.55
CA TYR A 3 -5.27 5.31 -32.16
C TYR A 3 -4.41 6.25 -31.27
N GLY A 4 -5.01 7.29 -30.76
CA GLY A 4 -4.40 8.22 -29.83
C GLY A 4 -3.87 7.49 -28.60
N ARG A 5 -2.57 7.36 -28.49
CA ARG A 5 -1.82 6.79 -27.35
C ARG A 5 -2.11 7.66 -26.12
N ASN A 6 -3.08 7.26 -25.35
CA ASN A 6 -3.48 7.92 -24.10
C ASN A 6 -2.29 7.89 -23.13
N ARG A 7 -1.44 8.93 -23.16
CA ARG A 7 -0.39 9.16 -22.15
C ARG A 7 -1.09 9.42 -20.84
N ARG A 8 -1.24 8.36 -20.04
CA ARG A 8 -1.74 8.48 -18.66
C ARG A 8 -0.76 9.35 -17.89
N SER A 9 -1.17 10.57 -17.61
CA SER A 9 -0.44 11.48 -16.73
C SER A 9 -0.26 10.79 -15.37
N PHE A 10 0.95 10.83 -14.80
CA PHE A 10 1.26 10.37 -13.43
C PHE A 10 0.31 10.96 -12.39
N ARG A 11 -0.25 12.12 -12.68
CA ARG A 11 -1.25 12.82 -11.86
C ARG A 11 -2.55 12.04 -11.66
N ASN A 12 -2.90 11.12 -12.57
CA ASN A 12 -4.09 10.25 -12.48
C ASN A 12 -3.79 8.91 -11.77
N PHE A 13 -2.56 8.71 -11.31
CA PHE A 13 -2.18 7.50 -10.57
C PHE A 13 -2.75 7.51 -9.14
N LEU A 14 -2.89 8.68 -8.54
CA LEU A 14 -3.43 8.87 -7.20
C LEU A 14 -4.93 9.19 -7.28
N ILE A 15 -5.79 8.19 -7.13
CA ILE A 15 -7.26 8.33 -7.18
C ILE A 15 -7.79 9.03 -5.91
N ALA A 16 -7.17 8.73 -4.77
CA ALA A 16 -7.46 9.39 -3.49
C ALA A 16 -6.13 9.65 -2.77
N PRO A 17 -5.38 10.70 -3.18
CA PRO A 17 -4.00 10.92 -2.73
C PRO A 17 -3.88 11.02 -1.21
N LEU A 18 -4.84 11.66 -0.54
CA LEU A 18 -4.83 11.80 0.92
C LEU A 18 -4.96 10.46 1.65
N ILE A 19 -5.82 9.56 1.16
CA ILE A 19 -6.02 8.24 1.79
C ILE A 19 -4.80 7.36 1.53
N GLN A 20 -4.28 7.35 0.30
CA GLN A 20 -3.10 6.58 -0.06
C GLN A 20 -1.85 7.04 0.68
N LEU A 21 -1.62 8.35 0.79
CA LEU A 21 -0.53 8.94 1.58
C LEU A 21 -0.68 8.61 3.07
N LYS A 22 -1.89 8.68 3.63
CA LYS A 22 -2.14 8.33 5.03
C LYS A 22 -1.83 6.86 5.30
N MET A 23 -2.27 5.95 4.44
CA MET A 23 -1.97 4.51 4.58
C MET A 23 -0.48 4.22 4.42
N ALA A 24 0.17 4.78 3.39
CA ALA A 24 1.60 4.67 3.21
C ALA A 24 2.38 5.26 4.39
N GLY A 25 1.96 6.41 4.91
CA GLY A 25 2.54 7.05 6.08
C GLY A 25 2.47 6.18 7.34
N ILE A 26 1.35 5.48 7.56
CA ILE A 26 1.21 4.54 8.68
C ILE A 26 2.22 3.39 8.55
N VAL A 27 2.35 2.82 7.34
CA VAL A 27 3.32 1.72 7.10
C VAL A 27 4.75 2.19 7.30
N ILE A 28 5.11 3.35 6.75
CA ILE A 28 6.45 3.94 6.94
C ILE A 28 6.73 4.20 8.41
N LEU A 29 5.76 4.74 9.16
CA LEU A 29 5.89 4.99 10.60
C LEU A 29 6.12 3.67 11.37
N MET A 30 5.36 2.62 11.06
CA MET A 30 5.53 1.30 11.69
C MET A 30 6.91 0.72 11.41
N LEU A 31 7.38 0.79 10.17
CA LEU A 31 8.71 0.32 9.79
C LEU A 31 9.83 1.15 10.44
N PHE A 32 9.63 2.46 10.58
CA PHE A 32 10.56 3.34 11.29
C PHE A 32 10.63 3.00 12.78
N LEU A 33 9.50 2.76 13.45
CA LEU A 33 9.46 2.31 14.84
C LEU A 33 10.16 0.96 15.01
N GLN A 34 9.94 0.02 14.08
CA GLN A 34 10.63 -1.28 14.10
C GLN A 34 12.14 -1.12 13.95
N LEU A 35 12.60 -0.24 13.07
CA LEU A 35 14.01 0.10 12.92
C LEU A 35 14.60 0.64 14.21
N LEU A 36 13.91 1.58 14.87
CA LEU A 36 14.38 2.13 16.16
C LEU A 36 14.51 1.05 17.24
N VAL A 37 13.56 0.12 17.33
CA VAL A 37 13.60 -0.99 18.28
C VAL A 37 14.80 -1.90 18.00
N VAL A 38 15.04 -2.24 16.73
CA VAL A 38 16.18 -3.08 16.33
C VAL A 38 17.51 -2.38 16.65
N LEU A 39 17.63 -1.09 16.34
CA LEU A 39 18.85 -0.31 16.65
C LEU A 39 19.08 -0.19 18.16
N ALA A 40 18.03 0.03 18.94
CA ALA A 40 18.15 0.11 20.40
C ALA A 40 18.57 -1.24 20.99
N PHE A 41 17.96 -2.34 20.55
CA PHE A 41 18.34 -3.69 20.99
C PHE A 41 19.77 -4.03 20.58
N TYR A 42 20.15 -3.69 19.35
CA TYR A 42 21.52 -3.86 18.87
C TYR A 42 22.52 -3.10 19.76
N HIS A 43 22.28 -1.82 20.00
CA HIS A 43 23.18 -0.98 20.81
C HIS A 43 23.33 -1.56 22.23
N PHE A 44 22.22 -2.01 22.85
CA PHE A 44 22.28 -2.62 24.18
C PHE A 44 23.04 -3.94 24.17
N SER A 45 22.74 -4.85 23.22
CA SER A 45 23.42 -6.16 23.13
C SER A 45 24.91 -6.02 22.82
N MET A 46 25.27 -5.01 22.05
CA MET A 46 26.66 -4.75 21.69
C MET A 46 27.49 -4.27 22.87
N ASN A 47 26.96 -3.32 23.62
CA ASN A 47 27.67 -2.83 24.82
C ASN A 47 27.86 -3.96 25.83
N GLU A 48 26.89 -4.86 25.99
CA GLU A 48 27.00 -6.03 26.85
C GLU A 48 28.09 -6.99 26.35
N LEU A 49 28.15 -7.29 25.05
CA LEU A 49 29.15 -8.15 24.43
C LEU A 49 30.56 -7.59 24.59
N LEU A 50 30.75 -6.30 24.33
CA LEU A 50 32.05 -5.63 24.52
C LEU A 50 32.50 -5.65 25.97
N ASN A 51 31.59 -5.45 26.93
CA ASN A 51 31.89 -5.54 28.34
C ASN A 51 32.32 -6.98 28.79
N ILE A 52 31.67 -8.01 28.24
CA ILE A 52 32.02 -9.40 28.49
C ILE A 52 33.41 -9.71 27.89
N LEU A 53 33.67 -9.31 26.66
CA LEU A 53 34.95 -9.48 25.98
C LEU A 53 36.08 -8.80 26.75
N ALA A 54 35.89 -7.57 27.21
CA ALA A 54 36.87 -6.83 28.00
C ALA A 54 37.21 -7.53 29.34
N ARG A 55 36.23 -8.19 29.98
CA ARG A 55 36.41 -8.92 31.25
C ARG A 55 37.13 -10.26 31.10
N VAL A 56 36.84 -10.96 29.98
CA VAL A 56 37.33 -12.35 29.78
C VAL A 56 38.70 -12.40 29.13
N SER A 57 39.00 -11.46 28.22
CA SER A 57 40.15 -11.66 27.31
C SER A 57 41.43 -10.95 27.73
N GLY A 58 41.43 -9.99 28.68
CA GLY A 58 42.60 -9.12 28.81
C GLY A 58 43.11 -8.64 27.46
N ALA A 59 42.16 -8.50 26.52
CA ALA A 59 42.38 -8.35 25.10
C ALA A 59 43.20 -7.10 24.83
N SER A 60 44.20 -7.23 23.97
CA SER A 60 44.93 -6.08 23.45
C SER A 60 43.97 -5.12 22.76
N ASP A 61 44.25 -3.81 22.80
CA ASP A 61 43.49 -2.77 22.17
C ASP A 61 43.17 -3.07 20.68
N VAL A 62 44.10 -3.77 20.00
CA VAL A 62 43.95 -4.21 18.60
C VAL A 62 42.80 -5.22 18.42
N ALA A 63 42.62 -6.16 19.35
CA ALA A 63 41.51 -7.12 19.22
C ALA A 63 40.16 -6.44 19.44
N MET A 64 40.10 -5.42 20.28
CA MET A 64 38.91 -4.62 20.55
C MET A 64 38.54 -3.78 19.34
N GLU A 65 39.50 -3.19 18.63
CA GLU A 65 39.30 -2.40 17.42
C GLU A 65 38.76 -3.27 16.25
N LEU A 66 39.33 -4.47 16.05
CA LEU A 66 38.85 -5.43 15.06
C LEU A 66 37.39 -5.86 15.28
N VAL A 67 37.05 -6.16 16.55
CA VAL A 67 35.66 -6.52 16.89
C VAL A 67 34.71 -5.34 16.62
N HIS A 68 35.13 -4.12 16.96
CA HIS A 68 34.32 -2.92 16.73
C HIS A 68 34.04 -2.70 15.23
N ASP A 69 35.06 -2.83 14.37
CA ASP A 69 34.92 -2.64 12.92
C ASP A 69 34.02 -3.69 12.29
N GLU A 70 34.16 -4.95 12.64
CA GLU A 70 33.30 -6.03 12.14
C GLU A 70 31.84 -5.81 12.53
N LEU A 71 31.61 -5.34 13.73
CA LEU A 71 30.28 -5.04 14.23
C LEU A 71 29.64 -3.83 13.56
N MET A 72 30.39 -2.77 13.30
CA MET A 72 29.91 -1.62 12.54
C MET A 72 29.55 -2.00 11.11
N THR A 73 30.32 -2.89 10.51
CA THR A 73 30.03 -3.45 9.20
C THR A 73 28.73 -4.26 9.20
N PHE A 74 28.53 -5.13 10.19
CA PHE A 74 27.29 -5.90 10.34
C PHE A 74 26.06 -4.98 10.52
N VAL A 75 26.17 -3.95 11.38
CA VAL A 75 25.09 -2.96 11.56
C VAL A 75 24.74 -2.27 10.25
N SER A 76 25.75 -1.86 9.50
CA SER A 76 25.55 -1.17 8.23
C SER A 76 24.76 -2.02 7.26
N TRP A 77 25.07 -3.30 7.12
CA TRP A 77 24.32 -4.25 6.32
C TRP A 77 22.89 -4.46 6.83
N MET A 78 22.71 -4.54 8.14
CA MET A 78 21.37 -4.70 8.74
C MET A 78 20.49 -3.48 8.48
N VAL A 79 21.04 -2.26 8.65
CA VAL A 79 20.32 -1.01 8.33
C VAL A 79 19.98 -0.93 6.84
N ALA A 80 20.93 -1.25 5.96
CA ALA A 80 20.69 -1.27 4.53
C ALA A 80 19.56 -2.25 4.15
N GLY A 81 19.56 -3.44 4.73
CA GLY A 81 18.51 -4.44 4.55
C GLY A 81 17.13 -3.94 5.00
N LEU A 82 17.05 -3.31 6.18
CA LEU A 82 15.81 -2.74 6.70
C LEU A 82 15.28 -1.61 5.81
N VAL A 83 16.14 -0.73 5.32
CA VAL A 83 15.75 0.32 4.38
C VAL A 83 15.21 -0.29 3.08
N ALA A 84 15.88 -1.29 2.53
CA ALA A 84 15.43 -1.98 1.32
C ALA A 84 14.05 -2.62 1.51
N ILE A 85 13.82 -3.33 2.62
CA ILE A 85 12.52 -3.93 2.94
C ILE A 85 11.44 -2.86 3.10
N THR A 86 11.76 -1.73 3.73
CA THR A 86 10.84 -0.60 3.90
C THR A 86 10.38 -0.05 2.56
N VAL A 87 11.30 0.17 1.63
CA VAL A 87 11.01 0.67 0.29
C VAL A 87 10.10 -0.31 -0.47
N VAL A 88 10.47 -1.59 -0.49
CA VAL A 88 9.69 -2.63 -1.18
C VAL A 88 8.28 -2.74 -0.60
N SER A 89 8.15 -2.79 0.73
CA SER A 89 6.85 -2.85 1.41
C SER A 89 5.97 -1.65 1.09
N THR A 90 6.54 -0.45 1.09
CA THR A 90 5.82 0.78 0.75
C THR A 90 5.28 0.74 -0.68
N VAL A 91 6.08 0.29 -1.64
CA VAL A 91 5.66 0.14 -3.04
C VAL A 91 4.50 -0.85 -3.16
N ILE A 92 4.60 -2.01 -2.49
CA ILE A 92 3.53 -3.02 -2.48
C ILE A 92 2.23 -2.43 -1.92
N VAL A 93 2.28 -1.73 -0.78
CA VAL A 93 1.09 -1.10 -0.17
C VAL A 93 0.45 -0.08 -1.09
N ILE A 94 1.25 0.74 -1.77
CA ILE A 94 0.72 1.72 -2.73
C ILE A 94 -0.01 1.01 -3.87
N ILE A 95 0.57 -0.04 -4.45
CA ILE A 95 -0.03 -0.80 -5.55
C ILE A 95 -1.36 -1.45 -5.11
N GLU A 96 -1.37 -2.11 -3.96
CA GLU A 96 -2.56 -2.80 -3.45
C GLU A 96 -3.67 -1.80 -3.07
N THR A 97 -3.31 -0.71 -2.41
CA THR A 97 -4.27 0.35 -2.07
C THR A 97 -4.88 0.98 -3.34
N HIS A 98 -4.07 1.15 -4.40
CA HIS A 98 -4.57 1.66 -5.68
C HIS A 98 -5.60 0.73 -6.34
N ARG A 99 -5.42 -0.58 -6.23
CA ARG A 99 -6.38 -1.58 -6.76
C ARG A 99 -7.73 -1.53 -6.06
N VAL A 100 -7.73 -1.36 -4.74
CA VAL A 100 -8.97 -1.27 -3.95
C VAL A 100 -9.69 0.06 -4.20
N LEU A 101 -8.95 1.18 -4.07
CA LEU A 101 -9.53 2.52 -4.24
C LEU A 101 -9.98 2.78 -5.68
N GLY A 102 -9.26 2.24 -6.66
CA GLY A 102 -9.64 2.36 -8.07
C GLY A 102 -10.96 1.70 -8.38
N ALA A 103 -11.16 0.49 -7.86
CA ALA A 103 -12.41 -0.24 -7.99
C ALA A 103 -13.56 0.47 -7.26
N SER A 104 -13.34 0.92 -6.03
CA SER A 104 -14.33 1.66 -5.23
C SER A 104 -14.79 2.94 -5.92
N TYR A 105 -13.85 3.71 -6.48
CA TYR A 105 -14.18 4.91 -7.25
C TYR A 105 -15.00 4.59 -8.51
N ALA A 106 -14.65 3.53 -9.23
CA ALA A 106 -15.39 3.11 -10.43
C ALA A 106 -16.83 2.70 -10.10
N ILE A 107 -17.02 1.96 -9.00
CA ILE A 107 -18.34 1.55 -8.50
C ILE A 107 -19.17 2.79 -8.12
N ARG A 108 -18.60 3.68 -7.31
CA ARG A 108 -19.28 4.90 -6.90
C ARG A 108 -19.70 5.74 -8.11
N ARG A 109 -18.79 5.96 -9.05
CA ARG A 109 -19.08 6.73 -10.27
C ARG A 109 -20.17 6.07 -11.12
N HIS A 110 -20.17 4.74 -11.21
CA HIS A 110 -21.21 4.02 -11.94
C HIS A 110 -22.58 4.19 -11.27
N ILE A 111 -22.66 4.11 -9.95
CA ILE A 111 -23.90 4.34 -9.21
C ILE A 111 -24.38 5.79 -9.43
N GLU A 112 -23.51 6.77 -9.29
CA GLU A 112 -23.85 8.20 -9.42
C GLU A 112 -24.30 8.57 -10.84
N LEU A 113 -23.63 8.05 -11.89
CA LEU A 113 -23.88 8.47 -13.26
C LEU A 113 -24.91 7.60 -14.00
N ASN A 114 -25.10 6.35 -13.59
CA ASN A 114 -26.00 5.44 -14.30
C ASN A 114 -27.20 5.04 -13.44
N LEU A 115 -26.98 4.47 -12.25
CA LEU A 115 -28.11 3.98 -11.43
C LEU A 115 -29.01 5.12 -10.92
N LEU A 116 -28.43 6.20 -10.42
CA LEU A 116 -29.19 7.36 -9.95
C LEU A 116 -29.83 8.18 -11.08
N GLN A 117 -29.35 8.01 -12.32
CA GLN A 117 -29.94 8.63 -13.52
C GLN A 117 -30.89 7.70 -14.27
N PHE A 118 -31.26 6.55 -13.67
CA PHE A 118 -32.16 5.55 -14.24
C PHE A 118 -31.65 4.91 -15.56
N GLU A 119 -30.33 4.93 -15.79
CA GLU A 119 -29.71 4.26 -16.94
C GLU A 119 -29.27 2.83 -16.55
N PHE A 120 -30.23 1.92 -16.35
CA PHE A 120 -29.97 0.56 -15.86
C PHE A 120 -29.30 -0.38 -16.85
N LYS A 121 -29.32 -0.08 -18.14
CA LYS A 121 -28.75 -0.92 -19.21
C LYS A 121 -27.24 -0.92 -19.26
N LYS A 122 -26.59 0.03 -18.59
CA LYS A 122 -25.14 0.11 -18.54
C LYS A 122 -24.59 -0.72 -17.39
N HIS A 123 -23.85 -1.77 -17.70
CA HIS A 123 -23.19 -2.59 -16.70
C HIS A 123 -21.85 -2.00 -16.25
N LEU A 124 -21.56 -2.14 -14.96
CA LEU A 124 -20.27 -1.82 -14.39
C LEU A 124 -19.24 -2.84 -14.88
N LYS A 125 -18.08 -2.37 -15.35
CA LYS A 125 -16.95 -3.22 -15.73
C LYS A 125 -15.68 -2.75 -15.02
N LEU A 126 -15.24 -3.53 -14.03
CA LEU A 126 -13.98 -3.33 -13.35
C LEU A 126 -12.82 -3.94 -14.15
N ARG A 127 -11.59 -3.58 -13.76
CA ARG A 127 -10.39 -4.14 -14.39
C ARG A 127 -10.17 -5.59 -13.95
N PRO A 128 -9.48 -6.44 -14.75
CA PRO A 128 -9.26 -7.85 -14.40
C PRO A 128 -8.55 -8.07 -13.06
N ARG A 129 -7.75 -7.10 -12.61
CA ARG A 129 -6.95 -7.16 -11.38
C ARG A 129 -7.54 -6.40 -10.20
N ASP A 130 -8.76 -5.86 -10.31
CA ASP A 130 -9.42 -5.18 -9.20
C ASP A 130 -10.03 -6.19 -8.22
N TYR A 131 -10.00 -5.87 -6.92
CA TYR A 131 -10.45 -6.79 -5.86
C TYR A 131 -11.96 -6.87 -5.70
N LEU A 132 -12.72 -5.83 -6.07
CA LEU A 132 -14.13 -5.71 -5.77
C LEU A 132 -15.05 -6.28 -6.88
N LYS A 133 -14.66 -7.40 -7.49
CA LYS A 133 -15.45 -8.05 -8.55
C LYS A 133 -16.78 -8.57 -8.05
N ASP A 134 -16.82 -9.10 -6.83
CA ASP A 134 -18.06 -9.58 -6.21
C ASP A 134 -19.10 -8.45 -6.07
N ILE A 135 -18.63 -7.24 -5.74
CA ILE A 135 -19.47 -6.06 -5.67
C ILE A 135 -19.94 -5.63 -7.08
N GLN A 136 -19.06 -5.73 -8.10
CA GLN A 136 -19.45 -5.51 -9.49
C GLN A 136 -20.64 -6.39 -9.89
N ASP A 137 -20.56 -7.69 -9.55
CA ASP A 137 -21.62 -8.64 -9.91
C ASP A 137 -22.94 -8.37 -9.17
N VAL A 138 -22.84 -7.92 -7.90
CA VAL A 138 -24.03 -7.50 -7.14
C VAL A 138 -24.66 -6.24 -7.76
N VAL A 139 -23.84 -5.24 -8.09
CA VAL A 139 -24.29 -3.99 -8.72
C VAL A 139 -24.95 -4.26 -10.07
N ASN A 140 -24.36 -5.13 -10.91
CA ASN A 140 -24.92 -5.48 -12.20
C ASN A 140 -26.25 -6.26 -12.06
N ARG A 141 -26.35 -7.21 -11.11
CA ARG A 141 -27.60 -7.91 -10.81
C ARG A 141 -28.69 -6.97 -10.30
N LEU A 142 -28.31 -5.96 -9.52
CA LEU A 142 -29.25 -4.93 -9.08
C LEU A 142 -29.75 -4.11 -10.28
N SER A 143 -28.84 -3.71 -11.17
CA SER A 143 -29.16 -3.00 -12.41
C SER A 143 -30.16 -3.78 -13.28
N ASP A 144 -29.90 -5.09 -13.48
CA ASP A 144 -30.79 -5.98 -14.23
C ASP A 144 -32.17 -6.14 -13.59
N LYS A 145 -32.24 -6.21 -12.27
CA LYS A 145 -33.52 -6.28 -11.55
C LYS A 145 -34.32 -4.99 -11.71
N LEU A 146 -33.67 -3.84 -11.61
CA LEU A 146 -34.31 -2.54 -11.77
C LEU A 146 -34.81 -2.34 -13.20
N ASP A 147 -34.07 -2.77 -14.23
CA ASP A 147 -34.49 -2.72 -15.62
C ASP A 147 -35.69 -3.62 -15.89
N LYS A 148 -35.69 -4.87 -15.38
CA LYS A 148 -36.79 -5.84 -15.55
C LYS A 148 -38.06 -5.49 -14.79
N THR A 149 -37.92 -4.83 -13.64
CA THR A 149 -39.10 -4.46 -12.83
C THR A 149 -39.91 -3.36 -13.50
N GLY A 150 -39.44 -2.87 -14.68
CA GLY A 150 -40.15 -1.89 -15.51
C GLY A 150 -40.51 -0.65 -14.69
N TYR A 151 -39.60 -0.25 -13.81
CA TYR A 151 -39.88 0.85 -12.92
C TYR A 151 -40.07 2.11 -13.73
N ASP A 152 -41.29 2.32 -13.99
CA ASP A 152 -41.84 3.48 -14.66
C ASP A 152 -41.75 4.71 -13.74
N PHE A 153 -40.54 4.93 -13.21
CA PHE A 153 -40.25 6.14 -12.44
C PHE A 153 -40.41 7.42 -13.28
N LYS A 154 -40.46 7.30 -14.62
CA LYS A 154 -40.73 8.42 -15.52
C LYS A 154 -42.17 8.98 -15.39
N HIS A 155 -43.08 8.17 -14.84
CA HIS A 155 -44.49 8.56 -14.67
C HIS A 155 -44.86 9.01 -13.25
N ARG A 156 -43.94 9.04 -12.30
CA ARG A 156 -44.19 9.47 -10.92
C ARG A 156 -43.42 10.71 -10.49
N ALA A 157 -42.82 11.45 -11.40
CA ALA A 157 -42.37 12.80 -11.08
C ALA A 157 -43.61 13.72 -11.04
N PRO A 158 -43.89 14.42 -9.92
CA PRO A 158 -44.94 15.40 -9.84
C PRO A 158 -44.73 16.55 -10.78
#